data_055b13e96e7f91b957482db2335d5842
#
_entry.id   055b13e96e7f91b957482db2335d5842
#
_cell.length_a   1.000
_cell.length_b   1.000
_cell.length_c   1.000
_cell.angle_alpha   90.00
_cell.angle_beta   90.00
_cell.angle_gamma   90.00
#
_symmetry.space_group_name_H-M   'P 1'
#
loop_
_entity.id
_entity.type
_entity.pdbx_description
1 polymer ?
#
loop_
_entity_poly.entity_id
_entity_poly.type
_entity_poly.pdbx_seq_one_letter_code
_entity_poly.pdbx_strand_id
1 'polypeptide(L)'
;MFEYIKGIFVGFNKDYIVLDNNGMGYRIYTSGSTMAKMPKTNETVLLYIKQIVREDFIGLYGFLTKDEIEMFSLVISINGVGSKAGLSLLSICSVTNLKYAIVSGDEKTLI
;
A
#
# COMPACT_ATOMS: atom_id res chain seq x y z
N MET A 1 -15.07 -7.58 -3.62
CA MET A 1 -13.98 -6.56 -3.56
C MET A 1 -13.74 -6.18 -2.11
N PHE A 2 -12.48 -6.10 -1.72
CA PHE A 2 -12.13 -5.75 -0.35
C PHE A 2 -11.99 -4.23 -0.20
N GLU A 3 -12.46 -3.71 0.91
CA GLU A 3 -12.30 -2.30 1.25
C GLU A 3 -11.17 -2.11 2.28
N TYR A 4 -11.24 -2.89 3.33
CA TYR A 4 -10.23 -2.83 4.39
C TYR A 4 -10.14 -4.20 5.09
N ILE A 5 -9.06 -4.37 5.85
CA ILE A 5 -8.91 -5.50 6.74
C ILE A 5 -8.50 -4.99 8.11
N LYS A 6 -9.14 -5.54 9.15
CA LYS A 6 -8.79 -5.27 10.54
C LYS A 6 -8.31 -6.57 11.15
N GLY A 7 -7.12 -6.58 11.70
CA GLY A 7 -6.55 -7.77 12.27
C GLY A 7 -5.41 -7.47 13.21
N ILE A 8 -4.78 -8.52 13.68
CA ILE A 8 -3.67 -8.45 14.63
C ILE A 8 -2.36 -8.42 13.83
N PHE A 9 -1.51 -7.44 14.13
CA PHE A 9 -0.21 -7.34 13.47
C PHE A 9 0.70 -8.46 14.00
N VAL A 10 1.14 -9.33 13.09
CA VAL A 10 1.99 -10.47 13.42
C VAL A 10 3.47 -10.15 13.21
N GLY A 11 3.77 -9.40 12.16
CA GLY A 11 5.13 -9.05 11.83
C GLY A 11 5.25 -8.61 10.38
N PHE A 12 6.46 -8.28 9.97
CA PHE A 12 6.69 -7.85 8.60
C PHE A 12 7.90 -8.56 8.00
N ASN A 13 7.93 -8.58 6.68
CA ASN A 13 9.05 -9.05 5.89
C ASN A 13 9.53 -7.87 5.02
N LYS A 14 10.32 -8.13 4.00
CA LYS A 14 10.97 -7.10 3.19
C LYS A 14 9.98 -6.07 2.58
N ASP A 15 8.90 -6.55 2.00
CA ASP A 15 7.94 -5.70 1.27
C ASP A 15 6.50 -5.92 1.68
N TYR A 16 6.23 -6.71 2.71
CA TYR A 16 4.87 -6.96 3.14
C TYR A 16 4.79 -7.12 4.65
N ILE A 17 3.59 -6.96 5.16
CA ILE A 17 3.26 -7.26 6.54
C ILE A 17 2.30 -8.44 6.58
N VAL A 18 2.16 -9.02 7.75
CA VAL A 18 1.20 -10.12 7.97
C VAL A 18 0.22 -9.69 9.04
N LEU A 19 -1.06 -9.79 8.71
CA LEU A 19 -2.15 -9.60 9.67
C LEU A 19 -2.87 -10.92 9.89
N ASP A 20 -3.18 -11.20 11.14
CA ASP A 20 -4.01 -12.33 11.54
C ASP A 20 -5.43 -11.84 11.72
N ASN A 21 -6.33 -12.35 10.89
CA ASN A 21 -7.76 -12.07 10.99
C ASN A 21 -8.48 -13.39 11.22
N ASN A 22 -8.93 -13.60 12.45
CA ASN A 22 -9.64 -14.82 12.84
C ASN A 22 -8.89 -16.11 12.53
N GLY A 23 -7.58 -16.11 12.74
CA GLY A 23 -6.74 -17.28 12.52
C GLY A 23 -6.20 -17.41 11.11
N MET A 24 -6.56 -16.51 10.22
CA MET A 24 -6.05 -16.50 8.84
C MET A 24 -4.97 -15.43 8.70
N GLY A 25 -3.77 -15.82 8.28
CA GLY A 25 -2.68 -14.88 8.05
C GLY A 25 -2.75 -14.28 6.66
N TYR A 26 -2.93 -12.98 6.56
CA TYR A 26 -2.97 -12.26 5.30
C TYR A 26 -1.65 -11.55 5.05
N ARG A 27 -1.07 -11.79 3.87
CA ARG A 27 0.10 -11.05 3.41
C ARG A 27 -0.38 -9.79 2.69
N ILE A 28 0.10 -8.65 3.15
CA ILE A 28 -0.30 -7.36 2.60
C ILE A 28 0.95 -6.58 2.23
N TYR A 29 1.14 -6.35 0.94
CA TYR A 29 2.26 -5.55 0.45
C TYR A 29 2.00 -4.08 0.76
N THR A 30 3.01 -3.37 1.21
CA THR A 30 2.85 -1.98 1.58
C THR A 30 4.16 -1.22 1.45
N SER A 31 4.08 0.10 1.64
CA SER A 31 5.26 0.97 1.57
C SER A 31 6.10 0.88 2.84
N GLY A 32 7.37 1.25 2.72
CA GLY A 32 8.26 1.32 3.88
C GLY A 32 7.77 2.31 4.92
N SER A 33 7.17 3.41 4.50
CA SER A 33 6.62 4.40 5.44
C SER A 33 5.44 3.84 6.23
N THR A 34 4.60 3.01 5.62
CA THR A 34 3.52 2.32 6.34
C THR A 34 4.07 1.29 7.31
N MET A 35 5.08 0.53 6.91
CA MET A 35 5.73 -0.44 7.80
C MET A 35 6.29 0.23 9.05
N ALA A 36 6.90 1.40 8.89
CA ALA A 36 7.47 2.14 10.00
C ALA A 36 6.41 2.64 11.00
N LYS A 37 5.16 2.71 10.58
CA LYS A 37 4.03 3.17 11.41
C LYS A 37 3.18 2.05 11.96
N MET A 38 3.58 0.79 11.76
CA MET A 38 2.83 -0.34 12.29
C MET A 38 2.87 -0.33 13.82
N PRO A 39 1.78 -0.83 14.46
CA PRO A 39 1.77 -0.96 15.91
C PRO A 39 2.73 -2.06 16.36
N LYS A 40 2.81 -2.27 17.66
CA LYS A 40 3.57 -3.38 18.21
C LYS A 40 2.94 -4.70 17.79
N THR A 41 3.77 -5.74 17.71
CA THR A 41 3.30 -7.10 17.45
C THR A 41 2.20 -7.46 18.45
N ASN A 42 1.16 -8.12 17.95
CA ASN A 42 -0.05 -8.54 18.68
C ASN A 42 -1.06 -7.42 18.94
N GLU A 43 -0.82 -6.21 18.46
CA GLU A 43 -1.83 -5.16 18.51
C GLU A 43 -2.69 -5.16 17.26
N THR A 44 -3.92 -4.65 17.40
CA THR A 44 -4.87 -4.58 16.30
C THR A 44 -4.58 -3.37 15.41
N VAL A 45 -4.69 -3.58 14.10
CA VAL A 45 -4.53 -2.50 13.13
C VAL A 45 -5.56 -2.68 12.01
N LEU A 46 -5.98 -1.57 11.42
CA LEU A 46 -6.86 -1.56 10.25
C LEU A 46 -6.08 -1.01 9.07
N LEU A 47 -6.10 -1.73 7.94
CA LEU A 47 -5.48 -1.30 6.70
C LEU A 47 -6.52 -1.24 5.59
N TYR A 48 -6.50 -0.17 4.83
CA TYR A 48 -7.28 -0.06 3.60
C TYR A 48 -6.54 -0.82 2.52
N ILE A 49 -7.23 -1.73 1.85
CA ILE A 49 -6.57 -2.66 0.93
C ILE A 49 -7.15 -2.60 -0.47
N LYS A 50 -6.30 -2.98 -1.42
CA LYS A 50 -6.67 -3.15 -2.82
C LYS A 50 -6.10 -4.47 -3.30
N GLN A 51 -6.96 -5.29 -3.91
CA GLN A 51 -6.52 -6.54 -4.52
C GLN A 51 -6.07 -6.26 -5.96
N ILE A 52 -4.87 -6.74 -6.28
CA ILE A 52 -4.35 -6.66 -7.64
C ILE A 52 -4.27 -8.07 -8.19
N VAL A 53 -4.93 -8.27 -9.33
CA VAL A 53 -4.96 -9.55 -10.01
C VAL A 53 -4.33 -9.38 -11.37
N ARG A 54 -3.31 -10.18 -11.63
CA ARG A 54 -2.64 -10.26 -12.93
C ARG A 54 -2.61 -11.70 -13.36
N GLU A 55 -2.16 -11.96 -14.57
CA GLU A 55 -2.13 -13.30 -15.15
C GLU A 55 -1.38 -14.30 -14.24
N ASP A 56 -0.27 -13.87 -13.64
CA ASP A 56 0.59 -14.74 -12.84
C ASP A 56 0.75 -14.25 -11.40
N PHE A 57 -0.12 -13.33 -10.93
CA PHE A 57 0.02 -12.75 -9.61
C PHE A 57 -1.33 -12.30 -9.06
N ILE A 58 -1.57 -12.64 -7.80
CA ILE A 58 -2.68 -12.11 -7.02
C ILE A 58 -2.10 -11.64 -5.69
N GLY A 59 -2.33 -10.38 -5.35
CA GLY A 59 -1.80 -9.84 -4.10
C GLY A 59 -2.68 -8.75 -3.53
N LEU A 60 -2.56 -8.55 -2.22
CA LEU A 60 -3.20 -7.47 -1.50
C LEU A 60 -2.17 -6.39 -1.23
N TYR A 61 -2.55 -5.15 -1.52
CA TYR A 61 -1.76 -3.97 -1.20
C TYR A 61 -2.55 -3.14 -0.20
N GLY A 62 -1.89 -2.60 0.81
CA GLY A 62 -2.60 -1.90 1.86
C GLY A 62 -1.83 -0.74 2.44
N PHE A 63 -2.59 0.17 3.04
CA PHE A 63 -2.07 1.39 3.66
C PHE A 63 -2.93 1.76 4.86
N LEU A 64 -2.39 2.61 5.73
CA LEU A 64 -3.07 3.02 6.95
C LEU A 64 -4.21 4.01 6.72
N THR A 65 -4.17 4.76 5.62
CA THR A 65 -5.18 5.79 5.33
C THR A 65 -5.82 5.58 3.97
N LYS A 66 -7.05 6.07 3.83
CA LYS A 66 -7.74 6.05 2.54
C LYS A 66 -7.02 6.88 1.49
N ASP A 67 -6.46 8.01 1.91
CA ASP A 67 -5.72 8.88 0.99
C ASP A 67 -4.55 8.15 0.35
N GLU A 68 -3.84 7.34 1.12
CA GLU A 68 -2.71 6.58 0.61
C GLU A 68 -3.15 5.51 -0.39
N ILE A 69 -4.22 4.75 -0.08
CA ILE A 69 -4.68 3.70 -1.00
C ILE A 69 -5.26 4.31 -2.29
N GLU A 70 -5.93 5.45 -2.19
CA GLU A 70 -6.43 6.17 -3.36
C GLU A 70 -5.28 6.68 -4.22
N MET A 71 -4.25 7.24 -3.59
CA MET A 71 -3.06 7.72 -4.29
C MET A 71 -2.31 6.58 -4.94
N PHE A 72 -2.15 5.45 -4.24
CA PHE A 72 -1.53 4.26 -4.81
C PHE A 72 -2.28 3.81 -6.07
N SER A 73 -3.61 3.74 -5.98
CA SER A 73 -4.45 3.34 -7.11
C SER A 73 -4.29 4.28 -8.31
N LEU A 74 -4.20 5.59 -8.04
CA LEU A 74 -4.00 6.58 -9.07
C LEU A 74 -2.62 6.47 -9.71
N VAL A 75 -1.59 6.31 -8.89
CA VAL A 75 -0.21 6.23 -9.36
C VAL A 75 0.01 5.00 -10.25
N ILE A 76 -0.51 3.84 -9.86
CA ILE A 76 -0.33 2.63 -10.66
C ILE A 76 -1.18 2.63 -11.94
N SER A 77 -2.16 3.54 -12.03
CA SER A 77 -2.93 3.73 -13.27
C SER A 77 -2.16 4.50 -14.33
N ILE A 78 -1.07 5.18 -13.94
CA ILE A 78 -0.22 5.92 -14.87
C ILE A 78 0.60 4.93 -15.68
N ASN A 79 0.65 5.17 -16.99
CA ASN A 79 1.37 4.30 -17.91
C ASN A 79 2.85 4.22 -17.53
N GLY A 80 3.36 3.01 -17.38
CA GLY A 80 4.74 2.77 -17.02
C GLY A 80 5.03 2.68 -15.53
N VAL A 81 4.03 2.90 -14.67
CA VAL A 81 4.20 2.76 -13.21
C VAL A 81 3.55 1.46 -12.74
N GLY A 82 4.37 0.53 -12.29
CA GLY A 82 3.89 -0.73 -11.72
C GLY A 82 3.64 -0.60 -10.22
N SER A 83 3.10 -1.67 -9.62
CA SER A 83 2.79 -1.70 -8.18
C SER A 83 4.03 -1.47 -7.31
N LYS A 84 5.16 -2.04 -7.67
CA LYS A 84 6.40 -1.86 -6.93
C LYS A 84 6.88 -0.42 -6.96
N ALA A 85 6.84 0.19 -8.14
CA ALA A 85 7.19 1.59 -8.29
C ALA A 85 6.23 2.50 -7.53
N GLY A 86 4.93 2.17 -7.53
CA GLY A 86 3.93 2.88 -6.76
C GLY A 86 4.21 2.85 -5.26
N LEU A 87 4.60 1.68 -4.72
CA LEU A 87 4.97 1.57 -3.31
C LEU A 87 6.20 2.42 -2.99
N SER A 88 7.20 2.42 -3.87
CA SER A 88 8.41 3.21 -3.68
C SER A 88 8.11 4.70 -3.65
N LEU A 89 7.25 5.17 -4.55
CA LEU A 89 6.85 6.58 -4.57
C LEU A 89 6.14 6.99 -3.28
N LEU A 90 5.26 6.16 -2.76
CA LEU A 90 4.56 6.44 -1.51
C LEU A 90 5.47 6.37 -0.30
N SER A 91 6.61 5.68 -0.40
CA SER A 91 7.62 5.67 0.67
C SER A 91 8.47 6.93 0.68
N ILE A 92 8.70 7.52 -0.49
CA ILE A 92 9.59 8.68 -0.66
C ILE A 92 8.83 9.99 -0.57
N CYS A 93 7.65 10.06 -1.21
CA CYS A 93 6.87 11.28 -1.33
C CYS A 93 5.63 11.23 -0.46
N SER A 94 5.24 12.39 0.10
CA SER A 94 3.95 12.49 0.78
C SER A 94 2.81 12.42 -0.24
N VAL A 95 1.62 12.07 0.24
CA VAL A 95 0.41 12.05 -0.60
C VAL A 95 0.17 13.43 -1.22
N THR A 96 0.36 14.49 -0.44
CA THR A 96 0.20 15.87 -0.93
C THR A 96 1.14 16.18 -2.08
N ASN A 97 2.41 15.81 -1.97
CA ASN A 97 3.39 16.04 -3.03
C ASN A 97 3.06 15.25 -4.29
N LEU A 98 2.59 14.00 -4.15
CA LEU A 98 2.19 13.19 -5.28
C LEU A 98 0.97 13.78 -5.99
N LYS A 99 -0.01 14.25 -5.23
CA LYS A 99 -1.19 14.92 -5.81
C LYS A 99 -0.78 16.15 -6.62
N TYR A 100 0.13 16.95 -6.07
CA TYR A 100 0.62 18.13 -6.75
C TYR A 100 1.33 17.78 -8.06
N ALA A 101 2.20 16.79 -8.03
CA ALA A 101 2.94 16.35 -9.21
C ALA A 101 2.01 15.84 -10.32
N ILE A 102 0.99 15.07 -9.94
CA ILE A 102 0.01 14.55 -10.89
C ILE A 102 -0.81 15.68 -11.53
N VAL A 103 -1.29 16.60 -10.69
CA VAL A 103 -2.12 17.73 -11.17
C VAL A 103 -1.31 18.67 -12.06
N SER A 104 -0.04 18.90 -11.74
CA SER A 104 0.83 19.77 -12.53
C SER A 104 1.34 19.11 -13.81
N GLY A 105 1.14 17.80 -13.96
CA GLY A 105 1.63 17.07 -15.12
C GLY A 105 3.12 16.78 -15.08
N ASP A 106 3.75 16.86 -13.91
CA ASP A 106 5.18 16.59 -13.72
C ASP A 106 5.43 15.09 -13.67
N GLU A 107 5.45 14.46 -14.83
CA GLU A 107 5.68 13.02 -14.95
C GLU A 107 7.08 12.60 -14.50
N LYS A 108 8.05 13.49 -14.56
CA LYS A 108 9.42 13.18 -14.16
C LYS A 108 9.54 12.88 -12.67
N THR A 109 8.68 13.45 -11.86
CA THR A 109 8.64 13.17 -10.43
C THR A 109 8.11 11.76 -10.16
N LEU A 110 7.29 11.21 -11.06
CA LEU A 110 6.64 9.92 -10.90
C LEU A 110 7.43 8.75 -11.51
N ILE A 111 8.33 9.05 -12.41
CA ILE A 111 9.13 8.04 -13.09
C ILE A 111 10.55 8.04 -12.54
#